data_95dc80c3e3f85f90a8d6fa3477e3f16d
#
_entry.id   95dc80c3e3f85f90a8d6fa3477e3f16d
#
_cell.length_a   1.000
_cell.length_b   1.000
_cell.length_c   1.000
_cell.angle_alpha   90.00
_cell.angle_beta   90.00
_cell.angle_gamma   90.00
#
_symmetry.space_group_name_H-M   'P 1'
#
loop_
_entity.id
_entity.type
_entity.pdbx_description
1 polymer ?
#
loop_
_entity_poly.entity_id
_entity_poly.type
_entity_poly.pdbx_seq_one_letter_code
_entity_poly.pdbx_strand_id
1 'polypeptide(L)'
;PQHRRQRQMCIRDRTRIQKERFSDEDEYAKVAGAYKLHANDLNDVKANMIIMHPLPRVDEIHPSVDATRHARYFEQAFNGVVARMALLCKLLGVSVPKNVEKEGSAF
;
A
#
# COMPACT_ATOMS: atom_id res chain seq x y z
N PRO A 1 -0.50 -16.22 -21.58
CA PRO A 1 -1.19 -15.04 -21.01
C PRO A 1 -1.75 -15.26 -19.61
N GLN A 2 -2.36 -16.41 -19.32
CA GLN A 2 -2.89 -16.73 -18.00
C GLN A 2 -1.79 -16.92 -16.94
N HIS A 3 -0.66 -17.52 -17.28
CA HIS A 3 0.47 -17.68 -16.37
C HIS A 3 1.13 -16.35 -16.01
N ARG A 4 1.13 -15.39 -16.92
CA ARG A 4 1.63 -14.04 -16.66
C ARG A 4 0.71 -13.28 -15.70
N ARG A 5 -0.61 -13.39 -15.87
CA ARG A 5 -1.59 -12.80 -14.95
C ARG A 5 -1.52 -13.41 -13.56
N GLN A 6 -1.33 -14.73 -13.44
CA GLN A 6 -1.19 -15.40 -12.15
C GLN A 6 0.12 -15.02 -11.41
N ARG A 7 1.21 -14.76 -12.13
CA ARG A 7 2.45 -14.24 -11.53
C ARG A 7 2.32 -12.79 -11.07
N GLN A 8 1.59 -11.97 -11.81
CA GLN A 8 1.35 -10.57 -11.50
C GLN A 8 0.36 -10.36 -10.33
N MET A 9 -0.40 -11.39 -9.93
CA MET A 9 -1.34 -11.31 -8.81
C MET A 9 -0.71 -11.52 -7.42
N CYS A 10 0.61 -11.50 -7.29
CA CYS A 10 1.31 -11.52 -6.00
C CYS A 10 1.33 -10.15 -5.30
N ILE A 11 1.03 -9.08 -6.02
CA ILE A 11 0.96 -7.71 -5.48
C ILE A 11 -0.42 -7.14 -5.79
N ARG A 12 -1.08 -6.63 -4.77
CA ARG A 12 -2.33 -5.88 -4.88
C ARG A 12 -2.12 -4.48 -4.34
N ASP A 13 -2.15 -3.51 -5.23
CA ASP A 13 -2.18 -2.11 -4.87
C ASP A 13 -3.61 -1.64 -4.63
N ARG A 14 -3.82 -0.95 -3.52
CA ARG A 14 -5.08 -0.26 -3.21
C ARG A 14 -4.79 1.21 -3.03
N THR A 15 -5.69 2.04 -3.52
CA THR A 15 -5.64 3.48 -3.32
C THR A 15 -6.99 3.96 -2.82
N ARG A 16 -7.02 5.08 -2.12
CA ARG A 16 -8.27 5.68 -1.69
C ARG A 16 -9.06 6.22 -2.88
N ILE A 17 -10.38 6.24 -2.76
CA ILE A 17 -11.24 7.00 -3.67
C ILE A 17 -11.08 8.48 -3.32
N GLN A 18 -10.67 9.28 -4.29
CA GLN A 18 -10.43 10.71 -4.08
C GLN A 18 -11.76 11.46 -4.09
N LYS A 19 -12.31 11.72 -2.90
CA LYS A 19 -13.56 12.47 -2.72
C LYS A 19 -13.51 13.84 -3.42
N GLU A 20 -12.35 14.47 -3.43
CA GLU A 20 -12.09 15.79 -4.01
C GLU A 20 -12.34 15.87 -5.52
N ARG A 21 -12.35 14.72 -6.21
CA ARG A 21 -12.59 14.63 -7.66
C ARG A 21 -14.06 14.47 -8.04
N PHE A 22 -14.93 14.21 -7.06
CA PHE A 22 -16.36 14.11 -7.30
C PHE A 22 -17.01 15.49 -7.16
N SER A 23 -17.77 15.89 -8.16
CA SER A 23 -18.51 17.15 -8.15
C SER A 23 -19.78 17.09 -7.30
N ASP A 24 -20.28 15.89 -7.04
CA ASP A 24 -21.49 15.61 -6.29
C ASP A 24 -21.21 14.62 -5.16
N GLU A 25 -21.63 14.96 -3.93
CA GLU A 25 -21.52 14.09 -2.77
C GLU A 25 -22.33 12.79 -2.92
N ASP A 26 -23.44 12.83 -3.65
CA ASP A 26 -24.28 11.67 -3.91
C ASP A 26 -23.58 10.64 -4.81
N GLU A 27 -22.81 11.09 -5.80
CA GLU A 27 -22.00 10.21 -6.63
C GLU A 27 -20.88 9.55 -5.82
N TYR A 28 -20.23 10.30 -4.95
CA TYR A 28 -19.22 9.75 -4.05
C TYR A 28 -19.83 8.71 -3.10
N ALA A 29 -21.00 8.98 -2.52
CA ALA A 29 -21.70 8.07 -1.62
C ALA A 29 -22.03 6.74 -2.26
N LYS A 30 -22.33 6.69 -3.57
CA LYS A 30 -22.60 5.46 -4.31
C LYS A 30 -21.40 4.54 -4.44
N VAL A 31 -20.20 5.10 -4.49
CA VAL A 31 -18.93 4.34 -4.64
C VAL A 31 -18.19 4.19 -3.32
N ALA A 32 -18.49 5.04 -2.33
CA ALA A 32 -17.92 4.94 -1.00
C ALA A 32 -18.27 3.59 -0.35
N GLY A 33 -17.26 2.84 0.06
CA GLY A 33 -17.45 1.51 0.67
C GLY A 33 -17.64 0.36 -0.32
N ALA A 34 -17.91 0.61 -1.61
CA ALA A 34 -18.09 -0.44 -2.61
C ALA A 34 -16.81 -1.27 -2.87
N TYR A 35 -15.66 -0.71 -2.59
CA TYR A 35 -14.34 -1.32 -2.83
C TYR A 35 -13.56 -1.57 -1.53
N LYS A 36 -14.25 -1.82 -0.44
CA LYS A 36 -13.62 -2.11 0.84
C LYS A 36 -13.04 -3.52 0.87
N LEU A 37 -11.77 -3.63 1.22
CA LEU A 37 -11.08 -4.91 1.37
C LEU A 37 -11.15 -5.35 2.83
N HIS A 38 -11.62 -6.57 3.07
CA HIS A 38 -11.66 -7.21 4.39
C HIS A 38 -10.73 -8.41 4.45
N ALA A 39 -10.38 -8.85 5.66
CA ALA A 39 -9.55 -10.05 5.85
C ALA A 39 -10.17 -11.31 5.24
N ASN A 40 -11.49 -11.42 5.24
CA ASN A 40 -12.20 -12.57 4.65
C ASN A 40 -12.02 -12.69 3.13
N ASP A 41 -11.79 -11.57 2.45
CA ASP A 41 -11.52 -11.55 1.01
C ASP A 41 -10.17 -12.17 0.65
N LEU A 42 -9.35 -12.45 1.66
CA LEU A 42 -7.99 -13.00 1.50
C LEU A 42 -7.92 -14.51 1.71
N ASN A 43 -9.03 -15.19 1.92
CA ASN A 43 -9.03 -16.63 2.22
C ASN A 43 -8.49 -17.49 1.07
N ASP A 44 -8.82 -17.12 -0.17
CA ASP A 44 -8.47 -17.88 -1.37
C ASP A 44 -7.33 -17.26 -2.20
N VAL A 45 -6.58 -16.33 -1.62
CA VAL A 45 -5.46 -15.69 -2.32
C VAL A 45 -4.17 -16.48 -2.16
N LYS A 46 -3.21 -16.23 -3.05
CA LYS A 46 -1.90 -16.86 -2.96
C LYS A 46 -1.20 -16.52 -1.65
N ALA A 47 -0.52 -17.50 -1.06
CA ALA A 47 0.18 -17.36 0.20
C ALA A 47 1.22 -16.23 0.21
N ASN A 48 1.86 -15.98 -0.93
CA ASN A 48 2.88 -14.95 -1.12
C ASN A 48 2.32 -13.62 -1.66
N MET A 49 0.99 -13.48 -1.75
CA MET A 49 0.41 -12.20 -2.16
C MET A 49 0.65 -11.15 -1.09
N ILE A 50 1.02 -9.97 -1.51
CA ILE A 50 1.16 -8.79 -0.65
C ILE A 50 0.15 -7.71 -1.05
N ILE A 51 -0.29 -6.94 -0.07
CA ILE A 51 -1.18 -5.80 -0.24
C ILE A 51 -0.38 -4.55 0.06
N MET A 52 -0.42 -3.62 -0.87
CA MET A 52 0.24 -2.33 -0.79
C MET A 52 -0.78 -1.19 -0.83
N HIS A 53 -0.46 -0.11 -0.15
CA HIS A 53 -1.28 1.10 -0.12
C HIS A 53 -0.38 2.31 0.18
N PRO A 54 -0.49 3.41 -0.56
CA PRO A 54 0.38 4.58 -0.33
C PRO A 54 0.10 5.30 0.99
N LEU A 55 -0.98 5.00 1.69
CA LEU A 55 -1.43 5.67 2.90
C LEU A 55 -1.51 7.22 2.74
N PRO A 56 -2.33 7.94 3.52
CA PRO A 56 -3.28 7.40 4.51
C PRO A 56 -4.48 6.70 3.85
N ARG A 57 -5.00 5.68 4.53
CA ARG A 57 -6.28 5.04 4.13
C ARG A 57 -7.46 5.71 4.84
N VAL A 58 -8.63 5.63 4.23
CA VAL A 58 -9.90 6.00 4.86
C VAL A 58 -10.68 4.73 5.20
N ASP A 59 -11.32 4.10 4.23
CA ASP A 59 -12.16 2.92 4.42
C ASP A 59 -11.92 1.81 3.38
N GLU A 60 -11.05 2.04 2.40
CA GLU A 60 -10.77 1.10 1.32
C GLU A 60 -10.05 -0.18 1.76
N ILE A 61 -9.38 -0.15 2.90
CA ILE A 61 -8.83 -1.33 3.59
C ILE A 61 -9.35 -1.36 5.02
N HIS A 62 -10.08 -2.41 5.36
CA HIS A 62 -10.57 -2.61 6.71
C HIS A 62 -9.42 -2.94 7.68
N PRO A 63 -9.44 -2.46 8.94
CA PRO A 63 -8.40 -2.76 9.92
C PRO A 63 -8.13 -4.25 10.15
N SER A 64 -9.08 -5.12 9.86
CA SER A 64 -8.89 -6.57 9.97
C SER A 64 -7.77 -7.11 9.07
N VAL A 65 -7.45 -6.40 7.98
CA VAL A 65 -6.38 -6.78 7.06
C VAL A 65 -5.00 -6.55 7.68
N ASP A 66 -4.87 -5.60 8.61
CA ASP A 66 -3.58 -5.21 9.22
C ASP A 66 -2.88 -6.37 9.95
N ALA A 67 -3.67 -7.25 10.56
CA ALA A 67 -3.17 -8.42 11.27
C ALA A 67 -2.81 -9.58 10.34
N THR A 68 -3.10 -9.51 9.07
CA THR A 68 -2.79 -10.56 8.10
C THR A 68 -1.34 -10.49 7.64
N ARG A 69 -0.79 -11.64 7.24
CA ARG A 69 0.55 -11.72 6.64
C ARG A 69 0.68 -10.98 5.30
N HIS A 70 -0.43 -10.61 4.70
CA HIS A 70 -0.49 -9.95 3.40
C HIS A 70 -0.29 -8.44 3.47
N ALA A 71 -0.52 -7.81 4.63
CA ALA A 71 -0.39 -6.38 4.82
C ALA A 71 1.08 -5.94 4.79
N ARG A 72 1.45 -5.16 3.78
CA ARG A 72 2.81 -4.62 3.59
C ARG A 72 2.84 -3.10 3.44
N TYR A 73 1.72 -2.45 3.60
CA TYR A 73 1.61 -1.00 3.40
C TYR A 73 2.27 -0.18 4.50
N PHE A 74 2.42 -0.69 5.71
CA PHE A 74 3.19 0.01 6.76
C PHE A 74 4.69 -0.03 6.47
N GLU A 75 5.23 -1.18 6.08
CA GLU A 75 6.62 -1.30 5.60
C GLU A 75 6.86 -0.44 4.36
N GLN A 76 5.91 -0.41 3.45
CA GLN A 76 5.95 0.43 2.26
C GLN A 76 6.06 1.92 2.61
N ALA A 77 5.27 2.40 3.57
CA ALA A 77 5.31 3.79 4.02
C ALA A 77 6.70 4.15 4.56
N PHE A 78 7.29 3.29 5.38
CA PHE A 78 8.65 3.47 5.89
C PHE A 78 9.69 3.44 4.76
N ASN A 79 9.61 2.46 3.87
CA ASN A 79 10.51 2.34 2.72
C ASN A 79 10.40 3.56 1.79
N GLY A 80 9.23 4.16 1.69
CA GLY A 80 9.00 5.39 0.95
C GLY A 80 9.78 6.57 1.52
N VAL A 81 9.88 6.69 2.84
CA VAL A 81 10.70 7.71 3.51
C VAL A 81 12.17 7.50 3.17
N VAL A 82 12.69 6.29 3.34
CA VAL A 82 14.07 5.94 3.05
C VAL A 82 14.42 6.20 1.58
N ALA A 83 13.55 5.79 0.66
CA ALA A 83 13.76 6.00 -0.77
C ALA A 83 13.80 7.49 -1.15
N ARG A 84 12.91 8.31 -0.57
CA ARG A 84 12.94 9.77 -0.77
C ARG A 84 14.17 10.41 -0.20
N MET A 85 14.64 10.00 0.98
CA MET A 85 15.89 10.48 1.57
C MET A 85 17.08 10.15 0.68
N ALA A 86 17.16 8.92 0.18
CA ALA A 86 18.22 8.49 -0.74
C ALA A 86 18.21 9.30 -2.05
N LEU A 87 17.02 9.55 -2.60
CA LEU A 87 16.85 10.35 -3.80
C LEU A 87 17.32 11.80 -3.59
N LEU A 88 16.96 12.42 -2.47
CA LEU A 88 17.39 13.77 -2.12
C LEU A 88 18.90 13.84 -1.94
N CYS A 89 19.51 12.87 -1.25
CA CYS A 89 20.97 12.78 -1.10
C CYS A 89 21.66 12.69 -2.47
N LYS A 90 21.12 11.88 -3.37
CA LYS A 90 21.68 11.74 -4.72
C LYS A 90 21.60 13.04 -5.52
N LEU A 91 20.47 13.74 -5.45
CA LEU A 91 20.29 15.02 -6.14
C LEU A 91 21.19 16.13 -5.58
N LEU A 92 21.45 16.10 -4.27
CA LEU A 92 22.31 17.09 -3.60
C LEU A 92 23.80 16.69 -3.58
N GLY A 93 24.16 15.50 -4.09
CA GLY A 93 25.53 15.01 -4.12
C GLY A 93 26.12 14.68 -2.76
N VAL A 94 25.28 14.35 -1.76
CA VAL A 94 25.70 13.97 -0.41
C VAL A 94 25.52 12.47 -0.16
N SER A 95 26.31 11.93 0.78
CA SER A 95 26.22 10.51 1.14
C SER A 95 24.99 10.21 1.97
N VAL A 96 24.36 9.05 1.72
CA VAL A 96 23.25 8.56 2.56
C VAL A 96 23.79 8.17 3.94
N PRO A 97 23.16 8.62 5.04
CA PRO A 97 23.57 8.21 6.38
C PRO A 97 23.43 6.70 6.59
N LYS A 98 24.49 6.04 7.04
CA LYS A 98 24.52 4.57 7.24
C LYS A 98 23.57 4.05 8.32
N ASN A 99 23.08 4.93 9.20
CA ASN A 99 22.22 4.54 10.33
C ASN A 99 20.76 4.26 9.93
N VAL A 100 20.32 4.71 8.77
CA VAL A 100 18.94 4.52 8.30
C VAL A 100 18.65 3.06 7.96
N GLU A 101 19.68 2.28 7.60
CA GLU A 101 19.53 0.85 7.28
C GLU A 101 19.20 -0.01 8.51
N LYS A 102 19.62 0.41 9.71
CA LYS A 102 19.41 -0.38 10.95
C LYS A 102 18.01 -0.20 11.55
N GLU A 103 17.40 0.95 11.39
CA GLU A 103 16.05 1.22 11.93
C GLU A 103 14.95 0.59 11.10
N GLY A 104 15.17 0.35 9.81
CA GLY A 104 14.25 -0.31 8.91
C GLY A 104 14.02 -1.80 9.18
N SER A 105 14.88 -2.45 9.96
CA SER A 105 14.71 -3.87 10.32
C SER A 105 13.82 -4.10 11.54
N ALA A 106 13.32 -3.04 12.19
CA ALA A 106 12.50 -3.11 13.41
C ALA A 106 10.98 -3.18 13.13
N PHE A 107 10.57 -3.13 11.86
CA PHE A 107 9.17 -3.18 11.45
C PHE A 107 8.80 -4.45 10.69
#